data_a30e88a60b930c9fa2a021dcb0b79da9
#
_entry.id   a30e88a60b930c9fa2a021dcb0b79da9
#
_cell.length_a   1.000
_cell.length_b   1.000
_cell.length_c   1.000
_cell.angle_alpha   90.00
_cell.angle_beta   90.00
_cell.angle_gamma   90.00
#
_symmetry.space_group_name_H-M   'P 1'
#
loop_
_entity.id
_entity.type
_entity.pdbx_description
1 polymer ?
#
loop_
_entity_poly.entity_id
_entity_poly.type
_entity_poly.pdbx_seq_one_letter_code
_entity_poly.pdbx_strand_id
1 'polypeptide(L)'
;DRILVVDDEPDIIALVAYHLARSGYRVSTASSGPEALHAARDEQPALIILDLMLPELSGFEVLERIRADRALADIPVLMLTARREEPDRVQGLSLGADDYLVKPFSPQELVLRVRNILRRTRTKTTERRNIVTVGEVEIDRDAHTVTLDGASIDLTATEYKLLLTLADRRGRVQSRAQLLELVWESAPDIQTRTVDMHVQRLRAKLGEAGNQIETVRGFGYRLNRAAGDR
;
A
#
# COMPACT_ATOMS: atom_id res chain seq x y z
N ASP A 1 13.03 -1.08 11.08
CA ASP A 1 13.40 -1.36 9.67
C ASP A 1 14.92 -1.31 9.53
N ARG A 2 15.45 -2.15 8.63
CA ARG A 2 16.85 -2.10 8.19
C ARG A 2 16.90 -1.38 6.85
N ILE A 3 17.88 -0.50 6.67
CA ILE A 3 18.11 0.25 5.43
C ILE A 3 19.52 -0.07 4.97
N LEU A 4 19.67 -0.49 3.71
CA LEU A 4 20.95 -0.67 3.06
C LEU A 4 21.34 0.66 2.36
N VAL A 5 22.53 1.19 2.68
CA VAL A 5 23.09 2.39 2.07
C VAL A 5 24.24 1.98 1.18
N VAL A 6 24.17 2.35 -0.10
CA VAL A 6 25.14 1.98 -1.13
C VAL A 6 25.69 3.23 -1.78
N ASP A 7 26.96 3.51 -1.56
CA ASP A 7 27.69 4.64 -2.10
C ASP A 7 29.19 4.32 -2.07
N ASP A 8 29.99 4.78 -3.00
CA ASP A 8 31.45 4.57 -2.98
C ASP A 8 32.20 5.64 -2.18
N GLU A 9 31.50 6.72 -1.79
CA GLU A 9 32.02 7.80 -0.96
C GLU A 9 31.84 7.50 0.53
N PRO A 10 32.89 7.18 1.32
CA PRO A 10 32.76 6.85 2.74
C PRO A 10 32.11 7.96 3.57
N ASP A 11 32.34 9.23 3.21
CA ASP A 11 31.78 10.38 3.92
C ASP A 11 30.26 10.47 3.73
N ILE A 12 29.77 10.14 2.54
CA ILE A 12 28.32 10.07 2.26
C ILE A 12 27.69 8.92 3.03
N ILE A 13 28.31 7.75 3.00
CA ILE A 13 27.85 6.59 3.81
C ILE A 13 27.74 6.97 5.29
N ALA A 14 28.82 7.57 5.85
CA ALA A 14 28.86 7.95 7.26
C ALA A 14 27.76 8.97 7.59
N LEU A 15 27.59 10.00 6.76
CA LEU A 15 26.57 11.03 6.92
C LEU A 15 25.16 10.43 6.92
N VAL A 16 24.83 9.62 5.90
CA VAL A 16 23.53 8.99 5.73
C VAL A 16 23.26 8.03 6.87
N ALA A 17 24.21 7.14 7.19
CA ALA A 17 24.08 6.17 8.27
C ALA A 17 23.83 6.83 9.62
N TYR A 18 24.57 7.90 9.94
CA TYR A 18 24.39 8.66 11.18
C TYR A 18 22.96 9.21 11.33
N HIS A 19 22.43 9.87 10.30
CA HIS A 19 21.11 10.48 10.36
C HIS A 19 19.97 9.45 10.37
N LEU A 20 20.13 8.35 9.66
CA LEU A 20 19.18 7.24 9.69
C LEU A 20 19.17 6.54 11.04
N ALA A 21 20.33 6.25 11.63
CA ALA A 21 20.44 5.64 12.95
C ALA A 21 19.81 6.52 14.05
N ARG A 22 20.05 7.84 14.01
CA ARG A 22 19.37 8.80 14.90
C ARG A 22 17.84 8.84 14.73
N SER A 23 17.36 8.43 13.55
CA SER A 23 15.92 8.34 13.26
C SER A 23 15.32 6.97 13.61
N GLY A 24 16.10 6.07 14.24
CA GLY A 24 15.65 4.78 14.74
C GLY A 24 15.74 3.64 13.72
N TYR A 25 16.43 3.82 12.60
CA TYR A 25 16.67 2.79 11.62
C TYR A 25 17.95 2.00 11.92
N ARG A 26 17.96 0.70 11.59
CA ARG A 26 19.20 -0.07 11.50
C ARG A 26 19.80 0.13 10.13
N VAL A 27 21.09 0.33 10.03
CA VAL A 27 21.77 0.63 8.77
C VAL A 27 22.82 -0.43 8.50
N SER A 28 22.83 -0.95 7.29
CA SER A 28 23.92 -1.69 6.67
C SER A 28 24.45 -0.89 5.48
N THR A 29 25.69 -1.13 5.10
CA THR A 29 26.37 -0.35 4.08
C THR A 29 27.05 -1.24 3.06
N ALA A 30 27.18 -0.77 1.83
CA ALA A 30 27.94 -1.37 0.76
C ALA A 30 28.64 -0.26 -0.04
N SER A 31 29.83 -0.55 -0.57
CA SER A 31 30.66 0.40 -1.30
C SER A 31 30.75 0.13 -2.81
N SER A 32 30.11 -0.95 -3.27
CA SER A 32 30.09 -1.34 -4.69
C SER A 32 28.78 -2.03 -5.07
N GLY A 33 28.50 -2.10 -6.38
CA GLY A 33 27.32 -2.78 -6.89
C GLY A 33 27.23 -4.27 -6.53
N PRO A 34 28.30 -5.07 -6.69
CA PRO A 34 28.32 -6.47 -6.28
C PRO A 34 28.07 -6.67 -4.78
N GLU A 35 28.69 -5.84 -3.93
CA GLU A 35 28.49 -5.87 -2.48
C GLU A 35 27.03 -5.54 -2.11
N ALA A 36 26.44 -4.55 -2.79
CA ALA A 36 25.03 -4.16 -2.60
C ALA A 36 24.05 -5.31 -2.90
N LEU A 37 24.27 -6.03 -4.01
CA LEU A 37 23.42 -7.16 -4.39
C LEU A 37 23.55 -8.35 -3.40
N HIS A 38 24.76 -8.58 -2.89
CA HIS A 38 25.00 -9.61 -1.87
C HIS A 38 24.31 -9.23 -0.57
N ALA A 39 24.55 -8.02 -0.06
CA ALA A 39 23.92 -7.51 1.16
C ALA A 39 22.38 -7.48 1.06
N ALA A 40 21.83 -7.08 -0.10
CA ALA A 40 20.39 -7.08 -0.31
C ALA A 40 19.76 -8.47 -0.20
N ARG A 41 20.44 -9.52 -0.71
CA ARG A 41 19.95 -10.91 -0.62
C ARG A 41 20.02 -11.45 0.80
N ASP A 42 21.15 -11.23 1.49
CA ASP A 42 21.39 -11.79 2.80
C ASP A 42 20.56 -11.12 3.90
N GLU A 43 20.38 -9.80 3.79
CA GLU A 43 19.79 -9.00 4.85
C GLU A 43 18.33 -8.63 4.63
N GLN A 44 17.83 -8.75 3.40
CA GLN A 44 16.45 -8.39 3.02
C GLN A 44 16.04 -7.02 3.60
N PRO A 45 16.73 -5.91 3.21
CA PRO A 45 16.47 -4.61 3.80
C PRO A 45 15.06 -4.12 3.45
N ALA A 46 14.48 -3.29 4.32
CA ALA A 46 13.19 -2.66 4.09
C ALA A 46 13.23 -1.54 3.04
N LEU A 47 14.43 -1.03 2.75
CA LEU A 47 14.70 0.00 1.73
C LEU A 47 16.19 -0.01 1.38
N ILE A 48 16.48 0.25 0.11
CA ILE A 48 17.86 0.46 -0.39
C ILE A 48 18.00 1.92 -0.79
N ILE A 49 19.04 2.59 -0.31
CA ILE A 49 19.52 3.89 -0.80
C ILE A 49 20.70 3.60 -1.69
N LEU A 50 20.64 3.99 -2.96
CA LEU A 50 21.57 3.53 -3.98
C LEU A 50 22.12 4.70 -4.78
N ASP A 51 23.46 4.88 -4.75
CA ASP A 51 24.09 5.84 -5.64
C ASP A 51 24.09 5.37 -7.09
N LEU A 52 23.95 6.30 -8.01
CA LEU A 52 24.04 6.03 -9.45
C LEU A 52 25.47 5.72 -9.89
N MET A 53 26.45 6.40 -9.30
CA MET A 53 27.85 6.37 -9.72
C MET A 53 28.65 5.43 -8.84
N LEU A 54 28.48 4.13 -9.04
CA LEU A 54 29.23 3.12 -8.29
C LEU A 54 30.35 2.51 -9.16
N PRO A 55 31.44 2.05 -8.54
CA PRO A 55 32.46 1.29 -9.25
C PRO A 55 31.94 -0.09 -9.66
N GLU A 56 32.52 -0.67 -10.70
CA GLU A 56 32.25 -2.00 -11.27
C GLU A 56 30.86 -2.15 -11.89
N LEU A 57 29.80 -1.76 -11.21
CA LEU A 57 28.41 -1.84 -11.61
C LEU A 57 27.71 -0.55 -11.27
N SER A 58 27.17 0.14 -12.29
CA SER A 58 26.40 1.36 -12.06
C SER A 58 25.16 1.11 -11.22
N GLY A 59 24.66 2.13 -10.52
CA GLY A 59 23.43 2.02 -9.75
C GLY A 59 22.22 1.62 -10.58
N PHE A 60 22.18 1.96 -11.87
CA PHE A 60 21.12 1.49 -12.78
C PHE A 60 21.18 -0.02 -13.01
N GLU A 61 22.38 -0.58 -13.26
CA GLU A 61 22.55 -2.02 -13.43
C GLU A 61 22.24 -2.80 -12.15
N VAL A 62 22.57 -2.23 -11.00
CA VAL A 62 22.19 -2.79 -9.69
C VAL A 62 20.66 -2.80 -9.55
N LEU A 63 19.99 -1.70 -9.88
CA LEU A 63 18.52 -1.60 -9.85
C LEU A 63 17.87 -2.62 -10.77
N GLU A 64 18.33 -2.76 -12.01
CA GLU A 64 17.83 -3.75 -12.96
C GLU A 64 17.94 -5.18 -12.40
N ARG A 65 19.09 -5.53 -11.79
CA ARG A 65 19.29 -6.85 -11.17
C ARG A 65 18.39 -7.06 -9.95
N ILE A 66 18.17 -6.02 -9.14
CA ILE A 66 17.22 -6.06 -8.02
C ILE A 66 15.80 -6.34 -8.55
N ARG A 67 15.37 -5.66 -9.61
CA ARG A 67 14.03 -5.83 -10.19
C ARG A 67 13.85 -7.17 -10.91
N ALA A 68 14.92 -7.74 -11.44
CA ALA A 68 14.91 -9.07 -12.08
C ALA A 68 14.91 -10.23 -11.06
N ASP A 69 15.33 -10.00 -9.82
CA ASP A 69 15.35 -11.01 -8.76
C ASP A 69 14.02 -11.02 -7.98
N ARG A 70 13.26 -12.11 -8.07
CA ARG A 70 11.96 -12.24 -7.40
C ARG A 70 12.01 -12.03 -5.89
N ALA A 71 13.14 -12.31 -5.25
CA ALA A 71 13.30 -12.13 -3.80
C ALA A 71 13.55 -10.68 -3.42
N LEU A 72 14.04 -9.84 -4.36
CA LEU A 72 14.43 -8.45 -4.14
C LEU A 72 13.50 -7.45 -4.84
N ALA A 73 12.71 -7.90 -5.81
CA ALA A 73 11.95 -7.03 -6.72
C ALA A 73 11.00 -6.05 -6.02
N ASP A 74 10.47 -6.45 -4.86
CA ASP A 74 9.54 -5.64 -4.06
C ASP A 74 10.24 -4.68 -3.07
N ILE A 75 11.58 -4.77 -2.92
CA ILE A 75 12.33 -3.87 -2.03
C ILE A 75 12.37 -2.47 -2.65
N PRO A 76 11.86 -1.44 -1.95
CA PRO A 76 11.89 -0.07 -2.47
C PRO A 76 13.32 0.46 -2.57
N VAL A 77 13.57 1.25 -3.62
CA VAL A 77 14.87 1.84 -3.91
C VAL A 77 14.75 3.35 -4.03
N LEU A 78 15.52 4.08 -3.20
CA LEU A 78 15.76 5.52 -3.31
C LEU A 78 17.10 5.73 -4.00
N MET A 79 17.10 6.32 -5.20
CA MET A 79 18.32 6.62 -5.93
C MET A 79 18.95 7.92 -5.46
N LEU A 80 20.27 7.93 -5.23
CA LEU A 80 21.05 9.14 -5.06
C LEU A 80 21.70 9.51 -6.40
N THR A 81 21.69 10.78 -6.77
CA THR A 81 22.24 11.23 -8.06
C THR A 81 22.93 12.58 -7.94
N ALA A 82 24.10 12.72 -8.56
CA ALA A 82 24.79 14.00 -8.70
C ALA A 82 24.21 14.88 -9.82
N ARG A 83 23.38 14.30 -10.72
CA ARG A 83 22.91 14.97 -11.94
C ARG A 83 21.46 15.43 -11.84
N ARG A 84 21.25 16.67 -12.26
CA ARG A 84 19.92 17.28 -12.45
C ARG A 84 19.32 16.98 -13.84
N GLU A 85 19.98 16.16 -14.66
CA GLU A 85 19.52 15.92 -16.03
C GLU A 85 18.26 15.06 -16.03
N GLU A 86 17.23 15.59 -16.67
CA GLU A 86 15.91 15.00 -16.81
C GLU A 86 15.91 13.57 -17.41
N PRO A 87 16.82 13.24 -18.37
CA PRO A 87 16.90 11.89 -18.93
C PRO A 87 17.22 10.80 -17.90
N ASP A 88 18.13 11.03 -16.97
CA ASP A 88 18.54 10.03 -15.97
C ASP A 88 17.40 9.72 -14.98
N ARG A 89 16.59 10.75 -14.63
CA ARG A 89 15.41 10.58 -13.77
C ARG A 89 14.29 9.81 -14.47
N VAL A 90 14.07 10.10 -15.76
CA VAL A 90 13.06 9.40 -16.58
C VAL A 90 13.47 7.94 -16.80
N GLN A 91 14.76 7.69 -17.08
CA GLN A 91 15.27 6.33 -17.24
C GLN A 91 15.13 5.51 -15.96
N GLY A 92 15.50 6.05 -14.82
CA GLY A 92 15.43 5.30 -13.58
C GLY A 92 14.00 5.09 -13.07
N LEU A 93 13.07 6.05 -13.27
CA LEU A 93 11.65 5.83 -12.98
C LEU A 93 11.06 4.73 -13.89
N SER A 94 11.49 4.66 -15.15
CA SER A 94 11.10 3.58 -16.06
C SER A 94 11.69 2.22 -15.67
N LEU A 95 12.84 2.20 -14.96
CA LEU A 95 13.48 1.02 -14.39
C LEU A 95 12.90 0.61 -13.02
N GLY A 96 11.96 1.38 -12.49
CA GLY A 96 11.24 1.02 -11.26
C GLY A 96 11.88 1.50 -9.95
N ALA A 97 12.62 2.61 -9.96
CA ALA A 97 12.99 3.29 -8.72
C ALA A 97 11.76 3.95 -8.06
N ASP A 98 11.72 3.97 -6.73
CA ASP A 98 10.58 4.50 -5.97
C ASP A 98 10.68 6.01 -5.71
N ASP A 99 11.89 6.57 -5.65
CA ASP A 99 12.14 8.02 -5.55
C ASP A 99 13.61 8.36 -5.91
N TYR A 100 13.89 9.66 -6.08
CA TYR A 100 15.20 10.21 -6.39
C TYR A 100 15.56 11.34 -5.45
N LEU A 101 16.85 11.41 -5.06
CA LEU A 101 17.39 12.51 -4.27
C LEU A 101 18.69 13.01 -4.91
N VAL A 102 18.75 14.30 -5.22
CA VAL A 102 19.89 14.93 -5.90
C VAL A 102 20.95 15.35 -4.87
N LYS A 103 22.21 14.96 -5.10
CA LYS A 103 23.38 15.46 -4.35
C LYS A 103 23.74 16.90 -4.83
N PRO A 104 24.05 17.86 -3.91
CA PRO A 104 24.02 17.72 -2.46
C PRO A 104 22.61 17.81 -1.89
N PHE A 105 22.28 16.99 -0.91
CA PHE A 105 20.98 16.92 -0.27
C PHE A 105 21.03 17.30 1.22
N SER A 106 19.90 17.70 1.75
CA SER A 106 19.72 17.87 3.19
C SER A 106 19.52 16.52 3.86
N PRO A 107 20.22 16.18 4.97
CA PRO A 107 19.94 14.97 5.75
C PRO A 107 18.49 14.87 6.21
N GLN A 108 17.84 15.99 6.48
CA GLN A 108 16.42 16.04 6.86
C GLN A 108 15.53 15.63 5.68
N GLU A 109 15.85 16.06 4.45
CA GLU A 109 15.14 15.66 3.25
C GLU A 109 15.27 14.16 2.99
N LEU A 110 16.48 13.61 3.11
CA LEU A 110 16.73 12.17 2.98
C LEU A 110 15.85 11.38 3.95
N VAL A 111 15.88 11.71 5.24
CA VAL A 111 15.08 11.01 6.27
C VAL A 111 13.59 11.12 6.00
N LEU A 112 13.12 12.28 5.53
CA LEU A 112 11.71 12.48 5.18
C LEU A 112 11.28 11.58 3.99
N ARG A 113 12.12 11.50 2.93
CA ARG A 113 11.87 10.63 1.78
C ARG A 113 11.85 9.16 2.17
N VAL A 114 12.86 8.72 2.93
CA VAL A 114 12.92 7.36 3.48
C VAL A 114 11.64 7.02 4.25
N ARG A 115 11.20 7.89 5.16
CA ARG A 115 9.96 7.70 5.91
C ARG A 115 8.75 7.60 5.00
N ASN A 116 8.66 8.45 3.99
CA ASN A 116 7.54 8.44 3.03
C ASN A 116 7.50 7.17 2.18
N ILE A 117 8.66 6.70 1.70
CA ILE A 117 8.77 5.46 0.94
C ILE A 117 8.36 4.27 1.82
N LEU A 118 8.96 4.12 3.01
CA LEU A 118 8.61 3.02 3.92
C LEU A 118 7.15 3.04 4.35
N ARG A 119 6.55 4.22 4.52
CA ARG A 119 5.12 4.34 4.78
C ARG A 119 4.30 3.82 3.60
N ARG A 120 4.62 4.20 2.37
CA ARG A 120 3.94 3.71 1.14
C ARG A 120 4.12 2.20 0.98
N THR A 121 5.31 1.67 1.24
CA THR A 121 5.57 0.23 1.16
C THR A 121 4.83 -0.54 2.26
N ARG A 122 4.80 -0.01 3.48
CA ARG A 122 3.96 -0.56 4.56
C ARG A 122 2.48 -0.47 4.21
N THR A 123 2.04 0.60 3.58
CA THR A 123 0.69 0.74 3.05
C THR A 123 0.47 -0.28 1.93
N LYS A 124 1.39 -0.47 0.96
CA LYS A 124 1.32 -1.56 -0.04
C LYS A 124 1.37 -2.96 0.58
N THR A 125 2.13 -3.18 1.64
CA THR A 125 2.17 -4.46 2.40
C THR A 125 0.94 -4.60 3.30
N THR A 126 0.37 -3.47 3.75
CA THR A 126 -0.93 -3.36 4.45
C THR A 126 -2.06 -3.27 3.42
N GLU A 127 -1.80 -2.86 2.18
CA GLU A 127 -2.68 -2.86 1.01
C GLU A 127 -2.93 -4.28 0.48
N ARG A 128 -2.07 -5.25 0.71
CA ARG A 128 -2.47 -6.67 0.81
C ARG A 128 -3.42 -6.93 1.99
N ARG A 129 -3.76 -5.90 2.78
CA ARG A 129 -4.71 -5.89 3.91
C ARG A 129 -5.67 -4.70 3.89
N ASN A 130 -5.81 -3.99 2.79
CA ASN A 130 -7.00 -3.16 2.57
C ASN A 130 -8.21 -4.04 2.14
N ILE A 131 -8.03 -5.36 2.36
CA ILE A 131 -9.08 -6.34 2.28
C ILE A 131 -9.83 -6.34 3.62
N VAL A 132 -11.07 -5.94 3.56
CA VAL A 132 -12.01 -6.11 4.67
C VAL A 132 -12.65 -7.48 4.54
N THR A 133 -12.34 -8.38 5.46
CA THR A 133 -12.95 -9.71 5.49
C THR A 133 -14.18 -9.71 6.41
N VAL A 134 -15.28 -10.23 5.92
CA VAL A 134 -16.53 -10.42 6.68
C VAL A 134 -17.03 -11.84 6.39
N GLY A 135 -16.70 -12.78 7.28
CA GLY A 135 -16.93 -14.20 7.02
C GLY A 135 -16.15 -14.66 5.78
N GLU A 136 -16.87 -15.16 4.78
CA GLU A 136 -16.32 -15.66 3.51
C GLU A 136 -16.20 -14.55 2.44
N VAL A 137 -16.67 -13.32 2.74
CA VAL A 137 -16.59 -12.17 1.83
C VAL A 137 -15.32 -11.39 2.07
N GLU A 138 -14.53 -11.20 1.02
CA GLU A 138 -13.35 -10.33 1.01
C GLU A 138 -13.61 -9.12 0.11
N ILE A 139 -13.43 -7.92 0.66
CA ILE A 139 -13.61 -6.64 -0.03
C ILE A 139 -12.24 -5.99 -0.19
N ASP A 140 -11.73 -5.94 -1.40
CA ASP A 140 -10.51 -5.20 -1.73
C ASP A 140 -10.88 -3.73 -2.01
N ARG A 141 -10.42 -2.83 -1.14
CA ARG A 141 -10.73 -1.40 -1.22
C ARG A 141 -10.00 -0.71 -2.35
N ASP A 142 -8.82 -1.19 -2.73
CA ASP A 142 -7.98 -0.55 -3.73
C ASP A 142 -8.35 -1.02 -5.13
N ALA A 143 -8.58 -2.32 -5.30
CA ALA A 143 -9.06 -2.88 -6.55
C ALA A 143 -10.57 -2.63 -6.77
N HIS A 144 -11.34 -2.18 -5.76
CA HIS A 144 -12.80 -2.07 -5.78
C HIS A 144 -13.48 -3.38 -6.18
N THR A 145 -12.93 -4.52 -5.74
CA THR A 145 -13.43 -5.86 -6.04
C THR A 145 -13.94 -6.55 -4.79
N VAL A 146 -14.88 -7.46 -4.97
CA VAL A 146 -15.42 -8.31 -3.90
C VAL A 146 -15.31 -9.76 -4.33
N THR A 147 -14.82 -10.61 -3.43
CA THR A 147 -14.80 -12.06 -3.63
C THR A 147 -15.55 -12.76 -2.50
N LEU A 148 -16.15 -13.90 -2.84
CA LEU A 148 -16.79 -14.84 -1.91
C LEU A 148 -16.14 -16.20 -2.13
N ASP A 149 -15.52 -16.78 -1.13
CA ASP A 149 -14.74 -18.03 -1.25
C ASP A 149 -13.73 -18.00 -2.41
N GLY A 150 -13.09 -16.84 -2.64
CA GLY A 150 -12.13 -16.63 -3.73
C GLY A 150 -12.76 -16.43 -5.12
N ALA A 151 -14.10 -16.55 -5.28
CA ALA A 151 -14.80 -16.26 -6.53
C ALA A 151 -15.21 -14.78 -6.60
N SER A 152 -14.92 -14.10 -7.71
CA SER A 152 -15.29 -12.69 -7.89
C SER A 152 -16.81 -12.51 -7.98
N ILE A 153 -17.34 -11.52 -7.26
CA ILE A 153 -18.74 -11.09 -7.34
C ILE A 153 -18.82 -9.74 -8.07
N ASP A 154 -19.65 -9.68 -9.09
CA ASP A 154 -19.90 -8.44 -9.83
C ASP A 154 -20.92 -7.57 -9.08
N LEU A 155 -20.44 -6.52 -8.43
CA LEU A 155 -21.25 -5.51 -7.76
C LEU A 155 -21.23 -4.20 -8.55
N THR A 156 -22.38 -3.52 -8.60
CA THR A 156 -22.41 -2.14 -9.07
C THR A 156 -21.69 -1.23 -8.07
N ALA A 157 -21.24 -0.04 -8.51
CA ALA A 157 -20.58 0.92 -7.65
C ALA A 157 -21.37 1.25 -6.37
N THR A 158 -22.69 1.35 -6.48
CA THR A 158 -23.58 1.60 -5.33
C THR A 158 -23.67 0.41 -4.39
N GLU A 159 -23.76 -0.82 -4.91
CA GLU A 159 -23.77 -2.04 -4.10
C GLU A 159 -22.45 -2.25 -3.39
N TYR A 160 -21.32 -1.97 -4.07
CA TYR A 160 -19.98 -1.97 -3.47
C TYR A 160 -19.87 -0.95 -2.32
N LYS A 161 -20.25 0.33 -2.55
CA LYS A 161 -20.26 1.37 -1.51
C LYS A 161 -21.14 0.99 -0.33
N LEU A 162 -22.30 0.40 -0.57
CA LEU A 162 -23.21 -0.06 0.47
C LEU A 162 -22.61 -1.18 1.31
N LEU A 163 -22.04 -2.20 0.68
CA LEU A 163 -21.35 -3.29 1.36
C LEU A 163 -20.18 -2.79 2.20
N LEU A 164 -19.34 -1.95 1.63
CA LEU A 164 -18.18 -1.37 2.31
C LEU A 164 -18.61 -0.52 3.52
N THR A 165 -19.64 0.32 3.36
CA THR A 165 -20.18 1.15 4.45
C THR A 165 -20.68 0.29 5.61
N LEU A 166 -21.36 -0.82 5.32
CA LEU A 166 -21.84 -1.76 6.33
C LEU A 166 -20.67 -2.51 7.00
N ALA A 167 -19.65 -2.90 6.22
CA ALA A 167 -18.47 -3.60 6.70
C ALA A 167 -17.62 -2.73 7.64
N ASP A 168 -17.41 -1.46 7.31
CA ASP A 168 -16.68 -0.50 8.15
C ASP A 168 -17.38 -0.23 9.49
N ARG A 169 -18.69 -0.39 9.51
CA ARG A 169 -19.54 -0.14 10.67
C ARG A 169 -20.18 -1.43 11.21
N ARG A 170 -19.54 -2.58 10.95
CA ARG A 170 -20.05 -3.89 11.35
C ARG A 170 -20.39 -3.93 12.86
N GLY A 171 -21.46 -4.62 13.17
CA GLY A 171 -22.02 -4.70 14.52
C GLY A 171 -22.81 -3.47 14.96
N ARG A 172 -22.84 -2.39 14.14
CA ARG A 172 -23.61 -1.16 14.44
C ARG A 172 -24.79 -1.04 13.48
N VAL A 173 -25.96 -0.71 14.00
CA VAL A 173 -27.14 -0.44 13.18
C VAL A 173 -26.96 0.87 12.44
N GLN A 174 -27.15 0.86 11.13
CA GLN A 174 -27.18 2.05 10.29
C GLN A 174 -28.62 2.31 9.86
N SER A 175 -29.12 3.52 10.12
CA SER A 175 -30.47 3.90 9.68
C SER A 175 -30.50 4.04 8.15
N ARG A 176 -31.70 3.90 7.56
CA ARG A 176 -31.90 4.09 6.11
C ARG A 176 -31.45 5.48 5.67
N ALA A 177 -31.71 6.51 6.48
CA ALA A 177 -31.28 7.87 6.20
C ALA A 177 -29.74 8.01 6.20
N GLN A 178 -29.06 7.42 7.19
CA GLN A 178 -27.61 7.40 7.25
C GLN A 178 -26.98 6.64 6.07
N LEU A 179 -27.54 5.49 5.67
CA LEU A 179 -27.07 4.76 4.50
C LEU A 179 -27.29 5.54 3.22
N LEU A 180 -28.42 6.24 3.10
CA LEU A 180 -28.70 7.08 1.95
C LEU A 180 -27.67 8.21 1.82
N GLU A 181 -27.38 8.92 2.90
CA GLU A 181 -26.39 10.00 2.94
C GLU A 181 -25.00 9.51 2.57
N LEU A 182 -24.55 8.38 3.17
CA LEU A 182 -23.18 7.87 3.02
C LEU A 182 -22.91 7.22 1.66
N VAL A 183 -23.91 6.59 1.05
CA VAL A 183 -23.74 5.82 -0.18
C VAL A 183 -24.11 6.62 -1.42
N TRP A 184 -25.11 7.49 -1.32
CA TRP A 184 -25.66 8.28 -2.46
C TRP A 184 -25.26 9.75 -2.44
N GLU A 185 -24.44 10.21 -1.46
CA GLU A 185 -23.83 11.55 -1.43
C GLU A 185 -24.85 12.68 -1.69
N SER A 186 -25.95 12.72 -0.92
CA SER A 186 -26.95 13.79 -0.95
C SER A 186 -27.63 14.03 -2.30
N ALA A 187 -28.04 13.00 -3.03
CA ALA A 187 -28.96 13.18 -4.15
C ALA A 187 -30.37 13.52 -3.59
N PRO A 188 -30.86 14.75 -3.76
CA PRO A 188 -32.04 15.26 -3.02
C PRO A 188 -33.37 14.55 -3.34
N ASP A 189 -33.42 13.78 -4.42
CA ASP A 189 -34.63 13.11 -4.90
C ASP A 189 -34.71 11.62 -4.62
N ILE A 190 -33.72 11.04 -3.89
CA ILE A 190 -33.69 9.60 -3.64
C ILE A 190 -34.44 9.26 -2.34
N GLN A 191 -35.49 8.42 -2.48
CA GLN A 191 -36.28 7.95 -1.34
C GLN A 191 -35.58 6.83 -0.57
N THR A 192 -35.84 6.71 0.73
CA THR A 192 -35.30 5.65 1.62
C THR A 192 -35.62 4.23 1.13
N ARG A 193 -36.66 4.03 0.33
CA ARG A 193 -37.00 2.74 -0.34
C ARG A 193 -35.91 2.27 -1.29
N THR A 194 -35.08 3.18 -1.84
CA THR A 194 -33.96 2.83 -2.69
C THR A 194 -32.93 2.00 -1.93
N VAL A 195 -32.69 2.32 -0.65
CA VAL A 195 -31.80 1.53 0.22
C VAL A 195 -32.28 0.09 0.34
N ASP A 196 -33.56 -0.12 0.57
CA ASP A 196 -34.13 -1.46 0.75
C ASP A 196 -33.96 -2.34 -0.50
N MET A 197 -34.15 -1.75 -1.70
CA MET A 197 -33.93 -2.44 -2.98
C MET A 197 -32.45 -2.84 -3.18
N HIS A 198 -31.53 -1.93 -2.85
CA HIS A 198 -30.10 -2.23 -3.00
C HIS A 198 -29.62 -3.27 -1.99
N VAL A 199 -30.10 -3.22 -0.75
CA VAL A 199 -29.84 -4.27 0.24
C VAL A 199 -30.36 -5.62 -0.23
N GLN A 200 -31.57 -5.68 -0.82
CA GLN A 200 -32.14 -6.91 -1.35
C GLN A 200 -31.28 -7.48 -2.49
N ARG A 201 -30.86 -6.62 -3.46
CA ARG A 201 -29.98 -7.02 -4.57
C ARG A 201 -28.62 -7.49 -4.08
N LEU A 202 -28.03 -6.74 -3.14
CA LEU A 202 -26.75 -7.08 -2.53
C LEU A 202 -26.82 -8.46 -1.84
N ARG A 203 -27.86 -8.73 -1.04
CA ARG A 203 -28.08 -10.03 -0.42
C ARG A 203 -28.18 -11.15 -1.46
N ALA A 204 -28.92 -10.93 -2.54
CA ALA A 204 -29.07 -11.93 -3.60
C ALA A 204 -27.73 -12.25 -4.28
N LYS A 205 -26.86 -11.25 -4.50
CA LYS A 205 -25.53 -11.44 -5.08
C LYS A 205 -24.53 -12.12 -4.13
N LEU A 206 -24.64 -11.86 -2.83
CA LEU A 206 -23.81 -12.47 -1.79
C LEU A 206 -24.27 -13.88 -1.39
N GLY A 207 -25.42 -14.36 -1.90
CA GLY A 207 -25.95 -15.69 -1.58
C GLY A 207 -26.13 -15.90 -0.07
N GLU A 208 -25.57 -16.98 0.49
CA GLU A 208 -25.65 -17.28 1.92
C GLU A 208 -24.96 -16.23 2.80
N ALA A 209 -23.85 -15.65 2.34
CA ALA A 209 -23.17 -14.57 3.04
C ALA A 209 -24.06 -13.31 3.17
N GLY A 210 -25.03 -13.11 2.29
CA GLY A 210 -26.01 -12.04 2.37
C GLY A 210 -26.88 -12.07 3.63
N ASN A 211 -27.01 -13.22 4.30
CA ASN A 211 -27.72 -13.35 5.58
C ASN A 211 -27.02 -12.62 6.73
N GLN A 212 -25.75 -12.30 6.57
CA GLN A 212 -25.00 -11.49 7.55
C GLN A 212 -25.48 -10.03 7.58
N ILE A 213 -26.14 -9.54 6.53
CA ILE A 213 -26.78 -8.23 6.51
C ILE A 213 -28.16 -8.38 7.17
N GLU A 214 -28.27 -8.06 8.44
CA GLU A 214 -29.50 -8.14 9.21
C GLU A 214 -30.39 -6.92 9.02
N THR A 215 -31.70 -7.14 8.95
CA THR A 215 -32.70 -6.06 9.02
C THR A 215 -33.13 -5.85 10.46
N VAL A 216 -32.77 -4.69 11.03
CA VAL A 216 -33.25 -4.29 12.37
C VAL A 216 -34.56 -3.49 12.18
N ARG A 217 -35.69 -4.16 12.46
CA ARG A 217 -37.04 -3.61 12.22
C ARG A 217 -37.21 -2.27 12.89
N GLY A 218 -37.70 -1.25 12.15
CA GLY A 218 -37.92 0.10 12.62
C GLY A 218 -36.64 0.99 12.62
N PHE A 219 -35.45 0.40 12.52
CA PHE A 219 -34.20 1.14 12.62
C PHE A 219 -33.39 1.18 11.32
N GLY A 220 -33.15 0.03 10.68
CA GLY A 220 -32.33 0.00 9.46
C GLY A 220 -31.64 -1.35 9.25
N TYR A 221 -30.34 -1.31 8.94
CA TYR A 221 -29.56 -2.49 8.61
C TYR A 221 -28.27 -2.56 9.42
N ARG A 222 -27.80 -3.77 9.67
CA ARG A 222 -26.55 -4.07 10.37
C ARG A 222 -25.86 -5.24 9.68
N LEU A 223 -24.55 -5.12 9.47
CA LEU A 223 -23.72 -6.27 9.14
C LEU A 223 -23.26 -6.92 10.44
N ASN A 224 -23.56 -8.19 10.61
CA ASN A 224 -23.18 -8.92 11.81
C ASN A 224 -21.66 -9.13 11.85
N ARG A 225 -21.12 -9.28 13.06
CA ARG A 225 -19.73 -9.73 13.24
C ARG A 225 -19.65 -11.22 12.92
N ALA A 226 -18.61 -11.64 12.21
CA ALA A 226 -18.36 -13.06 12.02
C ALA A 226 -18.07 -13.72 13.39
N ALA A 227 -18.44 -14.98 13.52
CA ALA A 227 -18.20 -15.78 14.73
C ALA A 227 -16.68 -16.02 14.87
N GLY A 228 -15.92 -15.06 15.34
CA GLY A 228 -14.46 -15.08 15.47
C GLY A 228 -13.82 -13.70 15.61
N ASP A 229 -14.58 -12.65 15.35
CA ASP A 229 -14.16 -11.25 15.46
C ASP A 229 -14.27 -10.77 16.94
N ARG A 230 -13.25 -11.05 17.72
CA ARG A 230 -13.09 -10.49 19.08
C ARG A 230 -12.08 -9.37 19.09
#